data_b98f1c086b42e4087943d0c666e98bec
#
_entry.id   b98f1c086b42e4087943d0c666e98bec
#
_cell.length_a   1.000
_cell.length_b   1.000
_cell.length_c   1.000
_cell.angle_alpha   90.00
_cell.angle_beta   90.00
_cell.angle_gamma   90.00
#
_symmetry.space_group_name_H-M   'P 1'
#
loop_
_entity.id
_entity.type
_entity.pdbx_description
1 polymer ?
#
loop_
_entity_poly.entity_id
_entity_poly.type
_entity_poly.pdbx_seq_one_letter_code
_entity_poly.pdbx_strand_id
1 'polypeptide(L)'
;MKMTKIWFIALSIILSAVVIAGDKTPKNLKVLDLTSTKDVKKYMKMISKALGVKCKYCHDMNDKSADTEKKEIARFMMNMVQTQNDTFFNYESAPKISCWTCHRGSTMPELVRPK
;
A
#
# COMPACT_ATOMS: atom_id res chain seq x y z
N MET A 1 17.27 51.88 -17.58
CA MET A 1 16.24 51.52 -16.56
C MET A 1 15.09 50.60 -17.06
N LYS A 2 14.99 50.30 -18.35
CA LYS A 2 13.93 49.39 -18.86
C LYS A 2 14.34 47.91 -18.92
N MET A 3 15.61 47.59 -18.96
CA MET A 3 16.10 46.21 -19.05
C MET A 3 16.05 45.43 -17.75
N THR A 4 16.21 46.07 -16.60
CA THR A 4 16.20 45.45 -15.29
C THR A 4 14.82 44.93 -14.89
N LYS A 5 13.74 45.59 -15.31
CA LYS A 5 12.37 45.17 -15.03
C LYS A 5 11.97 43.90 -15.78
N ILE A 6 12.50 43.67 -16.97
CA ILE A 6 12.22 42.47 -17.78
C ILE A 6 12.88 41.24 -17.15
N TRP A 7 14.07 41.39 -16.59
CA TRP A 7 14.78 40.30 -15.91
C TRP A 7 14.07 39.83 -14.64
N PHE A 8 13.47 40.74 -13.86
CA PHE A 8 12.70 40.36 -12.68
C PHE A 8 11.38 39.63 -13.01
N ILE A 9 10.74 40.01 -14.12
CA ILE A 9 9.52 39.31 -14.58
C ILE A 9 9.87 37.93 -15.12
N ALA A 10 10.96 37.76 -15.86
CA ALA A 10 11.41 36.45 -16.32
C ALA A 10 11.79 35.51 -15.18
N LEU A 11 12.43 36.00 -14.13
CA LEU A 11 12.82 35.24 -12.95
C LEU A 11 11.61 34.82 -12.11
N SER A 12 10.56 35.62 -12.03
CA SER A 12 9.33 35.27 -11.29
C SER A 12 8.49 34.21 -12.00
N ILE A 13 8.54 34.11 -13.32
CA ILE A 13 7.83 33.10 -14.11
C ILE A 13 8.52 31.73 -13.99
N ILE A 14 9.84 31.69 -13.85
CA ILE A 14 10.59 30.43 -13.67
C ILE A 14 10.34 29.84 -12.28
N LEU A 15 10.07 30.64 -11.28
CA LEU A 15 9.84 30.17 -9.89
C LEU A 15 8.44 29.57 -9.68
N SER A 16 7.49 29.82 -10.57
CA SER A 16 6.11 29.30 -10.45
C SER A 16 5.87 27.92 -11.08
N ALA A 17 6.89 27.31 -11.68
CA ALA A 17 6.78 25.97 -12.29
C ALA A 17 7.33 24.85 -11.40
N VAL A 18 7.24 24.98 -10.09
CA VAL A 18 7.32 23.79 -9.21
C VAL A 18 5.98 23.06 -9.33
N VAL A 19 5.86 22.26 -10.39
CA VAL A 19 4.80 21.25 -10.48
C VAL A 19 5.05 20.31 -9.33
N ILE A 20 4.29 20.44 -8.26
CA ILE A 20 4.19 19.43 -7.23
C ILE A 20 3.60 18.22 -7.96
N ALA A 21 4.46 17.29 -8.32
CA ALA A 21 4.01 15.96 -8.77
C ALA A 21 3.30 15.33 -7.56
N GLY A 22 2.02 15.62 -7.41
CA GLY A 22 1.17 15.05 -6.38
C GLY A 22 1.23 13.55 -6.47
N ASP A 23 1.44 12.88 -5.35
CA ASP A 23 1.36 11.43 -5.29
C ASP A 23 -0.01 11.01 -5.82
N LYS A 24 -0.02 10.07 -6.78
CA LYS A 24 -1.26 9.62 -7.39
C LYS A 24 -2.12 8.93 -6.32
N THR A 25 -3.38 9.33 -6.21
CA THR A 25 -4.33 8.66 -5.31
C THR A 25 -4.55 7.22 -5.77
N PRO A 26 -4.49 6.25 -4.87
CA PRO A 26 -4.76 4.87 -5.20
C PRO A 26 -6.23 4.67 -5.59
N LYS A 27 -6.49 3.74 -6.52
CA LYS A 27 -7.84 3.41 -6.99
C LYS A 27 -8.30 2.09 -6.41
N ASN A 28 -9.62 1.97 -6.18
CA ASN A 28 -10.29 0.73 -5.78
C ASN A 28 -9.75 0.12 -4.47
N LEU A 29 -9.40 0.96 -3.49
CA LEU A 29 -9.13 0.51 -2.13
C LEU A 29 -10.46 0.25 -1.39
N LYS A 30 -10.70 -1.00 -0.98
CA LYS A 30 -11.92 -1.40 -0.27
C LYS A 30 -11.69 -1.69 1.22
N VAL A 31 -10.46 -1.99 1.60
CA VAL A 31 -10.10 -2.40 2.96
C VAL A 31 -9.03 -1.50 3.58
N LEU A 32 -8.12 -0.99 2.77
CA LEU A 32 -7.01 -0.17 3.24
C LEU A 32 -7.42 1.30 3.27
N ASP A 33 -7.30 1.93 4.42
CA ASP A 33 -7.44 3.39 4.58
C ASP A 33 -6.10 4.08 4.35
N LEU A 34 -5.66 4.10 3.09
CA LEU A 34 -4.40 4.70 2.65
C LEU A 34 -4.67 5.67 1.50
N THR A 35 -4.20 6.89 1.64
CA THR A 35 -4.42 7.98 0.65
C THR A 35 -3.29 8.09 -0.37
N SER A 36 -2.11 7.56 -0.05
CA SER A 36 -0.90 7.65 -0.86
C SER A 36 -0.62 6.34 -1.59
N THR A 37 -0.35 6.42 -2.89
CA THR A 37 0.12 5.28 -3.69
C THR A 37 1.45 4.72 -3.17
N LYS A 38 2.30 5.56 -2.58
CA LYS A 38 3.57 5.15 -1.98
C LYS A 38 3.33 4.21 -0.78
N ASP A 39 2.38 4.55 0.09
CA ASP A 39 2.04 3.74 1.26
C ASP A 39 1.37 2.44 0.86
N VAL A 40 0.48 2.46 -0.13
CA VAL A 40 -0.09 1.25 -0.71
C VAL A 40 1.00 0.33 -1.26
N LYS A 41 1.98 0.86 -2.01
CA LYS A 41 3.11 0.05 -2.50
C LYS A 41 3.95 -0.54 -1.38
N LYS A 42 4.19 0.21 -0.30
CA LYS A 42 4.91 -0.27 0.88
C LYS A 42 4.15 -1.43 1.55
N TYR A 43 2.85 -1.27 1.73
CA TYR A 43 1.98 -2.30 2.29
C TYR A 43 1.94 -3.57 1.41
N MET A 44 1.80 -3.42 0.09
CA MET A 44 1.81 -4.54 -0.86
C MET A 44 3.14 -5.29 -0.86
N LYS A 45 4.28 -4.61 -0.68
CA LYS A 45 5.59 -5.27 -0.51
C LYS A 45 5.64 -6.12 0.75
N MET A 46 5.03 -5.66 1.84
CA MET A 46 4.94 -6.43 3.09
C MET A 46 4.11 -7.70 2.88
N ILE A 47 2.94 -7.60 2.26
CA ILE A 47 2.09 -8.75 1.93
C ILE A 47 2.83 -9.73 1.01
N SER A 48 3.45 -9.22 -0.06
CA SER A 48 4.22 -10.03 -1.02
C SER A 48 5.30 -10.88 -0.33
N LYS A 49 6.03 -10.29 0.62
CA LYS A 49 7.03 -10.99 1.44
C LYS A 49 6.38 -12.02 2.39
N ALA A 50 5.28 -11.63 3.03
CA ALA A 50 4.60 -12.51 3.99
C ALA A 50 4.00 -13.76 3.32
N LEU A 51 3.57 -13.65 2.07
CA LEU A 51 2.98 -14.73 1.28
C LEU A 51 3.99 -15.43 0.35
N GLY A 52 5.20 -14.90 0.18
CA GLY A 52 6.19 -15.44 -0.76
C GLY A 52 5.79 -15.32 -2.22
N VAL A 53 4.98 -14.32 -2.60
CA VAL A 53 4.44 -14.16 -3.96
C VAL A 53 4.85 -12.84 -4.59
N LYS A 54 4.75 -12.76 -5.92
CA LYS A 54 4.94 -11.54 -6.71
C LYS A 54 3.60 -10.84 -6.98
N CYS A 55 3.65 -9.56 -7.37
CA CYS A 55 2.46 -8.73 -7.64
C CYS A 55 1.45 -9.40 -8.57
N LYS A 56 1.92 -10.07 -9.61
CA LYS A 56 1.09 -10.77 -10.60
C LYS A 56 0.26 -11.94 -10.04
N TYR A 57 0.54 -12.39 -8.83
CA TYR A 57 -0.26 -13.44 -8.18
C TYR A 57 -1.68 -12.96 -7.87
N CYS A 58 -1.82 -11.69 -7.45
CA CYS A 58 -3.10 -11.11 -7.08
C CYS A 58 -3.60 -10.04 -8.07
N HIS A 59 -2.70 -9.40 -8.81
CA HIS A 59 -3.03 -8.25 -9.66
C HIS A 59 -2.95 -8.57 -11.15
N ASP A 60 -3.90 -8.02 -11.92
CA ASP A 60 -3.68 -7.79 -13.34
C ASP A 60 -2.56 -6.75 -13.50
N MET A 61 -1.52 -7.07 -14.27
CA MET A 61 -0.36 -6.20 -14.43
C MET A 61 -0.63 -5.02 -15.36
N ASN A 62 -1.69 -5.09 -16.20
CA ASN A 62 -2.14 -3.99 -17.06
C ASN A 62 -3.00 -3.00 -16.26
N ASP A 63 -3.82 -3.50 -15.34
CA ASP A 63 -4.62 -2.68 -14.43
C ASP A 63 -4.63 -3.27 -13.01
N LYS A 64 -3.73 -2.79 -12.16
CA LYS A 64 -3.64 -3.23 -10.77
C LYS A 64 -4.85 -2.86 -9.92
N SER A 65 -5.71 -1.96 -10.39
CA SER A 65 -6.96 -1.61 -9.70
C SER A 65 -8.10 -2.58 -9.99
N ALA A 66 -8.01 -3.35 -11.08
CA ALA A 66 -9.00 -4.36 -11.42
C ALA A 66 -9.19 -5.39 -10.31
N ASP A 67 -10.42 -5.84 -10.12
CA ASP A 67 -10.73 -6.88 -9.16
C ASP A 67 -10.39 -8.26 -9.74
N THR A 68 -9.79 -9.09 -8.90
CA THR A 68 -9.47 -10.50 -9.18
C THR A 68 -9.89 -11.36 -8.00
N GLU A 69 -10.13 -12.63 -8.23
CA GLU A 69 -10.46 -13.59 -7.16
C GLU A 69 -9.42 -13.57 -6.02
N LYS A 70 -8.14 -13.52 -6.38
CA LYS A 70 -7.04 -13.47 -5.38
C LYS A 70 -7.03 -12.18 -4.57
N LYS A 71 -7.44 -11.05 -5.16
CA LYS A 71 -7.61 -9.80 -4.42
C LYS A 71 -8.78 -9.88 -3.42
N GLU A 72 -9.88 -10.51 -3.78
CA GLU A 72 -11.01 -10.66 -2.85
C GLU A 72 -10.62 -11.55 -1.66
N ILE A 73 -9.91 -12.65 -1.90
CA ILE A 73 -9.35 -13.48 -0.82
C ILE A 73 -8.40 -12.67 0.07
N ALA A 74 -7.50 -11.87 -0.53
CA ALA A 74 -6.58 -11.03 0.22
C ALA A 74 -7.31 -9.97 1.07
N ARG A 75 -8.37 -9.34 0.54
CA ARG A 75 -9.22 -8.39 1.28
C ARG A 75 -9.90 -9.05 2.47
N PHE A 76 -10.43 -10.24 2.29
CA PHE A 76 -10.99 -11.01 3.40
C PHE A 76 -9.96 -11.27 4.49
N MET A 77 -8.75 -11.70 4.12
CA MET A 77 -7.66 -11.95 5.06
C MET A 77 -7.19 -10.65 5.77
N MET A 78 -7.14 -9.52 5.06
CA MET A 78 -6.82 -8.22 5.66
C MET A 78 -7.87 -7.83 6.71
N ASN A 79 -9.16 -7.96 6.40
CA ASN A 79 -10.24 -7.70 7.35
C ASN A 79 -10.16 -8.61 8.58
N MET A 80 -9.86 -9.90 8.37
CA MET A 80 -9.68 -10.84 9.47
C MET A 80 -8.53 -10.38 10.41
N VAL A 81 -7.37 -10.03 9.86
CA VAL A 81 -6.22 -9.55 10.65
C VAL A 81 -6.56 -8.26 11.39
N GLN A 82 -7.23 -7.31 10.73
CA GLN A 82 -7.69 -6.07 11.37
C GLN A 82 -8.63 -6.37 12.53
N THR A 83 -9.66 -7.18 12.30
CA THR A 83 -10.63 -7.56 13.35
C THR A 83 -9.95 -8.23 14.55
N GLN A 84 -9.00 -9.11 14.31
CA GLN A 84 -8.25 -9.75 15.40
C GLN A 84 -7.46 -8.73 16.21
N ASN A 85 -6.75 -7.82 15.52
CA ASN A 85 -5.98 -6.78 16.20
C ASN A 85 -6.84 -5.79 16.97
N ASP A 86 -8.02 -5.46 16.46
CA ASP A 86 -8.91 -4.48 17.08
C ASP A 86 -9.75 -5.08 18.22
N THR A 87 -10.03 -6.38 18.16
CA THR A 87 -10.88 -7.06 19.13
C THR A 87 -10.07 -7.73 20.24
N PHE A 88 -9.02 -8.47 19.90
CA PHE A 88 -8.32 -9.33 20.84
C PHE A 88 -6.94 -8.81 21.22
N PHE A 89 -6.27 -8.07 20.32
CA PHE A 89 -4.94 -7.51 20.55
C PHE A 89 -4.96 -5.98 20.68
N ASN A 90 -5.99 -5.43 21.34
CA ASN A 90 -6.21 -3.98 21.51
C ASN A 90 -5.78 -3.42 22.88
N TYR A 91 -5.25 -4.27 23.77
CA TYR A 91 -4.76 -3.84 25.09
C TYR A 91 -3.36 -3.20 24.98
N GLU A 92 -2.97 -2.46 26.02
CA GLU A 92 -1.67 -1.80 26.08
C GLU A 92 -0.52 -2.82 25.92
N SER A 93 0.43 -2.50 25.04
CA SER A 93 1.56 -3.37 24.68
C SER A 93 1.19 -4.70 24.01
N ALA A 94 -0.05 -4.86 23.55
CA ALA A 94 -0.45 -6.07 22.82
C ALA A 94 0.41 -6.28 21.57
N PRO A 95 0.89 -7.51 21.32
CA PRO A 95 1.54 -7.83 20.06
C PRO A 95 0.50 -7.73 18.93
N LYS A 96 0.86 -7.11 17.81
CA LYS A 96 -0.02 -7.07 16.63
C LYS A 96 0.27 -8.24 15.72
N ILE A 97 -0.77 -8.98 15.35
CA ILE A 97 -0.65 -10.01 14.32
C ILE A 97 -0.61 -9.37 12.92
N SER A 98 0.02 -10.06 11.99
CA SER A 98 0.15 -9.65 10.59
C SER A 98 0.02 -10.85 9.67
N CYS A 99 0.03 -10.63 8.35
CA CYS A 99 0.04 -11.74 7.39
C CYS A 99 1.20 -12.72 7.65
N TRP A 100 2.37 -12.20 8.03
CA TRP A 100 3.54 -13.02 8.36
C TRP A 100 3.32 -13.95 9.55
N THR A 101 2.51 -13.58 10.52
CA THR A 101 2.23 -14.37 11.72
C THR A 101 1.78 -15.79 11.39
N CYS A 102 0.98 -15.93 10.33
CA CYS A 102 0.46 -17.21 9.88
C CYS A 102 1.15 -17.73 8.61
N HIS A 103 1.45 -16.86 7.65
CA HIS A 103 1.89 -17.27 6.31
C HIS A 103 3.38 -17.58 6.19
N ARG A 104 4.25 -16.82 6.84
CA ARG A 104 5.70 -17.07 6.91
C ARG A 104 6.39 -17.35 5.58
N GLY A 105 5.99 -16.64 4.52
CA GLY A 105 6.54 -16.78 3.18
C GLY A 105 5.81 -17.81 2.30
N SER A 106 4.62 -18.28 2.70
CA SER A 106 3.78 -19.21 1.91
C SER A 106 2.35 -18.70 1.80
N THR A 107 1.69 -18.95 0.67
CA THR A 107 0.26 -18.66 0.48
C THR A 107 -0.63 -19.53 1.34
N MET A 108 -0.17 -20.71 1.71
CA MET A 108 -0.86 -21.63 2.64
C MET A 108 -0.16 -21.59 3.99
N PRO A 109 -0.85 -21.16 5.07
CA PRO A 109 -0.31 -21.27 6.41
C PRO A 109 -0.07 -22.73 6.79
N GLU A 110 0.98 -22.96 7.56
CA GLU A 110 1.22 -24.27 8.14
C GLU A 110 0.28 -24.46 9.34
N LEU A 111 -0.69 -25.37 9.21
CA LEU A 111 -1.74 -25.58 10.21
C LEU A 111 -1.36 -26.60 11.29
N VAL A 112 -0.29 -27.36 11.05
CA VAL A 112 0.18 -28.41 11.98
C VAL A 112 1.65 -28.15 12.26
N ARG A 113 2.05 -28.34 13.54
CA ARG A 113 3.46 -28.24 13.91
C ARG A 113 4.28 -29.28 13.15
N PRO A 114 5.38 -28.90 12.48
CA PRO A 114 6.30 -29.89 11.92
C PRO A 114 6.79 -30.83 13.01
N LYS A 115 6.88 -32.12 12.67
CA LYS A 115 7.44 -33.13 13.56
C LYS A 115 8.94 -32.96 13.71
#